data_c0d5730187e6b206e0f1cf1d3e659569
#
_entry.id   c0d5730187e6b206e0f1cf1d3e659569
#
_cell.length_a   1.000
_cell.length_b   1.000
_cell.length_c   1.000
_cell.angle_alpha   90.00
_cell.angle_beta   90.00
_cell.angle_gamma   90.00
#
_symmetry.space_group_name_H-M   'P 1'
#
loop_
_entity.id
_entity.type
_entity.pdbx_description
1 polymer ?
#
loop_
_entity_poly.entity_id
_entity_poly.type
_entity_poly.pdbx_seq_one_letter_code
_entity_poly.pdbx_strand_id
1 'polypeptide(L)'
;MSKLLYGSVDFSKLLELAKAGNKAFSKAANGKIYLNLNVWINDEKDNYGNDASVQITFKDATKEEKIYCGNFKISEQLPPVPLEQGSTDT
;
A
#
# COMPACT_ATOMS: atom_id res chain seq x y z
N MET A 1 21.82 -0.87 0.79
CA MET A 1 21.14 -1.74 1.75
C MET A 1 19.65 -1.60 1.62
N SER A 2 18.96 -2.69 1.74
CA SER A 2 17.51 -2.70 1.60
C SER A 2 16.84 -2.39 2.91
N LYS A 3 15.69 -1.74 2.82
CA LYS A 3 14.84 -1.52 3.98
C LYS A 3 13.55 -2.26 3.77
N LEU A 4 13.03 -2.84 4.83
CA LEU A 4 11.75 -3.53 4.77
C LEU A 4 10.68 -2.65 5.41
N LEU A 5 9.60 -2.45 4.66
CA LEU A 5 8.41 -1.80 5.19
C LEU A 5 7.34 -2.87 5.28
N TYR A 6 6.66 -2.92 6.38
CA TYR A 6 5.55 -3.86 6.53
C TYR A 6 4.30 -3.10 6.97
N GLY A 7 3.16 -3.63 6.60
CA GLY A 7 1.91 -2.97 6.94
C GLY A 7 0.74 -3.66 6.29
N SER A 8 -0.36 -2.96 6.23
CA SER A 8 -1.58 -3.52 5.67
C SER A 8 -2.37 -2.47 4.91
N VAL A 9 -3.20 -2.93 4.00
CA VAL A 9 -4.14 -2.06 3.30
C VAL A 9 -5.54 -2.57 3.59
N ASP A 10 -6.50 -1.65 3.53
CA ASP A 10 -7.90 -1.99 3.76
C ASP A 10 -8.48 -2.56 2.46
N PHE A 11 -8.46 -3.88 2.36
CA PHE A 11 -8.90 -4.55 1.15
C PHE A 11 -10.40 -4.40 0.93
N SER A 12 -11.18 -4.32 2.01
CA SER A 12 -12.62 -4.12 1.87
C SER A 12 -12.93 -2.81 1.18
N LYS A 13 -12.22 -1.75 1.56
CA LYS A 13 -12.38 -0.45 0.94
C LYS A 13 -11.95 -0.50 -0.52
N LEU A 14 -10.83 -1.15 -0.80
CA LEU A 14 -10.34 -1.26 -2.16
C LEU A 14 -11.31 -2.04 -3.03
N LEU A 15 -11.90 -3.09 -2.49
CA LEU A 15 -12.87 -3.88 -3.23
C LEU A 15 -14.10 -3.06 -3.60
N GLU A 16 -14.58 -2.23 -2.68
CA GLU A 16 -15.72 -1.36 -2.97
C GLU A 16 -15.37 -0.36 -4.05
N LEU A 17 -14.18 0.22 -3.99
CA LEU A 17 -13.75 1.18 -4.99
C LEU A 17 -13.61 0.53 -6.36
N ALA A 18 -13.12 -0.70 -6.39
CA ALA A 18 -13.00 -1.44 -7.65
C ALA A 18 -14.38 -1.69 -8.26
N LYS A 19 -15.35 -2.07 -7.44
CA LYS A 19 -16.70 -2.32 -7.91
C LYS A 19 -17.37 -1.05 -8.42
N ALA A 20 -16.98 0.10 -7.85
CA ALA A 20 -17.52 1.39 -8.27
C ALA A 20 -16.87 1.92 -9.54
N GLY A 21 -15.88 1.22 -10.08
CA GLY A 21 -15.21 1.66 -11.30
C GLY A 21 -14.16 2.73 -11.09
N ASN A 22 -13.54 2.76 -9.91
CA ASN A 22 -12.54 3.76 -9.60
C ASN A 22 -11.37 3.68 -10.58
N LYS A 23 -10.91 4.84 -11.06
CA LYS A 23 -9.88 4.92 -12.08
C LYS A 23 -8.51 4.45 -11.62
N ALA A 24 -8.30 4.30 -10.31
CA ALA A 24 -7.04 3.78 -9.79
C ALA A 24 -6.83 2.32 -10.20
N PHE A 25 -7.91 1.63 -10.54
CA PHE A 25 -7.84 0.24 -11.00
C PHE A 25 -7.82 0.24 -12.53
N SER A 26 -6.78 -0.35 -13.10
CA SER A 26 -6.65 -0.40 -14.55
C SER A 26 -6.50 -1.83 -15.01
N LYS A 27 -7.14 -2.14 -16.13
CA LYS A 27 -7.10 -3.48 -16.69
C LYS A 27 -6.12 -3.51 -17.85
N ALA A 28 -5.17 -4.41 -17.76
CA ALA A 28 -4.18 -4.55 -18.81
C ALA A 28 -4.68 -5.45 -19.92
N ALA A 29 -3.99 -5.42 -21.06
CA ALA A 29 -4.37 -6.22 -22.23
C ALA A 29 -4.36 -7.71 -21.93
N ASN A 30 -3.54 -8.15 -20.95
CA ASN A 30 -3.47 -9.56 -20.60
C ASN A 30 -4.59 -9.99 -19.64
N GLY A 31 -5.54 -9.11 -19.36
CA GLY A 31 -6.66 -9.40 -18.48
C GLY A 31 -6.41 -9.16 -17.02
N LYS A 32 -5.18 -8.79 -16.66
CA LYS A 32 -4.86 -8.53 -15.26
C LYS A 32 -5.32 -7.14 -14.85
N ILE A 33 -5.66 -7.00 -13.59
CA ILE A 33 -6.07 -5.72 -13.05
C ILE A 33 -4.99 -5.21 -12.12
N TYR A 34 -4.56 -3.97 -12.34
CA TYR A 34 -3.54 -3.34 -11.53
C TYR A 34 -4.14 -2.19 -10.76
N LEU A 35 -3.65 -2.00 -9.55
CA LEU A 35 -4.05 -0.88 -8.71
C LEU A 35 -2.89 0.08 -8.61
N ASN A 36 -3.15 1.33 -8.95
CA ASN A 36 -2.12 2.37 -8.92
C ASN A 36 -2.07 3.01 -7.55
N LEU A 37 -0.89 3.08 -6.97
CA LEU A 37 -0.72 3.57 -5.61
C LEU A 37 0.39 4.59 -5.52
N ASN A 38 0.24 5.51 -4.58
CA ASN A 38 1.34 6.36 -4.11
C ASN A 38 1.71 5.88 -2.73
N VAL A 39 3.01 5.84 -2.46
CA VAL A 39 3.50 5.53 -1.13
C VAL A 39 4.27 6.75 -0.65
N TRP A 40 3.82 7.34 0.45
CA TRP A 40 4.48 8.48 1.06
C TRP A 40 5.29 7.98 2.23
N ILE A 41 6.60 8.22 2.19
CA ILE A 41 7.46 7.84 3.29
C ILE A 41 7.71 9.07 4.13
N ASN A 42 7.34 8.99 5.40
CA ASN A 42 7.45 10.13 6.31
C ASN A 42 8.88 10.23 6.83
N ASP A 43 9.35 11.46 7.03
CA ASP A 43 10.66 11.66 7.63
C ASP A 43 10.65 11.24 9.08
N GLU A 44 9.51 11.39 9.74
CA GLU A 44 9.35 10.99 11.12
C GLU A 44 8.04 10.22 11.23
N LYS A 45 7.94 9.39 12.23
CA LYS A 45 6.69 8.63 12.44
C LYS A 45 5.53 9.58 12.69
N ASP A 46 4.35 9.20 12.19
CA ASP A 46 3.16 10.01 12.42
C ASP A 46 2.64 9.75 13.85
N ASN A 47 1.46 10.31 14.16
CA ASN A 47 0.90 10.21 15.51
C ASN A 47 0.57 8.77 15.91
N TYR A 48 0.48 7.87 14.95
CA TYR A 48 0.16 6.46 15.21
C TYR A 48 1.38 5.56 15.07
N GLY A 49 2.56 6.16 14.91
CA GLY A 49 3.79 5.39 14.81
C GLY A 49 4.05 4.81 13.42
N ASN A 50 3.39 5.31 12.41
CA ASN A 50 3.59 4.82 11.04
C ASN A 50 4.70 5.59 10.35
N ASP A 51 5.50 4.89 9.56
CA ASP A 51 6.60 5.49 8.80
C ASP A 51 6.20 5.81 7.38
N ALA A 52 5.13 5.22 6.88
CA ALA A 52 4.68 5.46 5.51
C ALA A 52 3.18 5.28 5.42
N SER A 53 2.60 5.92 4.43
CA SER A 53 1.17 5.76 4.15
C SER A 53 0.99 5.49 2.68
N VAL A 54 -0.11 4.80 2.34
CA VAL A 54 -0.40 4.38 0.99
C VAL A 54 -1.75 4.93 0.60
N GLN A 55 -1.82 5.52 -0.58
CA GLN A 55 -3.09 6.03 -1.11
C GLN A 55 -3.27 5.57 -2.54
N ILE A 56 -4.52 5.42 -2.96
CA ILE A 56 -4.79 5.11 -4.36
C ILE A 56 -4.59 6.39 -5.17
N THR A 57 -4.24 6.22 -6.43
CA THR A 57 -4.03 7.36 -7.31
C THR A 57 -4.34 6.97 -8.76
N PHE A 58 -4.50 7.96 -9.61
CA PHE A 58 -4.60 7.74 -11.05
C PHE A 58 -4.19 9.05 -11.73
N LYS A 59 -3.98 8.99 -13.03
CA LYS A 59 -3.52 10.16 -13.77
C LYS A 59 -4.50 11.31 -13.58
N ASP A 60 -3.96 12.47 -13.23
CA ASP A 60 -4.74 13.69 -13.02
C ASP A 60 -5.71 13.60 -11.84
N ALA A 61 -5.47 12.69 -10.90
CA ALA A 61 -6.30 12.60 -9.70
C ALA A 61 -6.12 13.84 -8.85
N THR A 62 -7.24 14.38 -8.34
CA THR A 62 -7.18 15.50 -7.43
C THR A 62 -6.84 15.01 -6.03
N LYS A 63 -6.52 15.93 -5.14
CA LYS A 63 -6.18 15.55 -3.77
C LYS A 63 -7.30 14.77 -3.11
N GLU A 64 -8.55 15.16 -3.37
CA GLU A 64 -9.69 14.48 -2.76
C GLU A 64 -9.90 13.08 -3.32
N GLU A 65 -9.41 12.84 -4.53
CA GLU A 65 -9.57 11.54 -5.16
C GLU A 65 -8.49 10.54 -4.75
N LYS A 66 -7.45 11.02 -4.05
CA LYS A 66 -6.37 10.16 -3.57
C LYS A 66 -6.72 9.71 -2.16
N ILE A 67 -7.32 8.54 -2.06
CA ILE A 67 -7.85 8.03 -0.81
C ILE A 67 -6.81 7.15 -0.12
N TYR A 68 -6.55 7.40 1.14
CA TYR A 68 -5.61 6.58 1.89
C TYR A 68 -6.23 5.22 2.18
N CYS A 69 -5.47 4.18 1.95
CA CYS A 69 -5.96 2.81 2.12
C CYS A 69 -5.04 1.94 2.96
N GLY A 70 -3.91 2.47 3.43
CA GLY A 70 -3.03 1.66 4.24
C GLY A 70 -1.90 2.44 4.86
N ASN A 71 -1.19 1.78 5.78
CA ASN A 71 -0.05 2.35 6.48
C ASN A 71 1.01 1.29 6.63
N PHE A 72 2.27 1.74 6.65
CA PHE A 72 3.40 0.84 6.77
C PHE A 72 4.38 1.36 7.80
N LYS A 73 5.17 0.44 8.36
CA LYS A 73 6.21 0.76 9.31
C LYS A 73 7.52 0.17 8.81
N ILE A 74 8.62 0.86 9.10
CA ILE A 74 9.92 0.33 8.76
C ILE A 74 10.30 -0.71 9.80
N SER A 75 10.74 -1.87 9.33
CA SER A 75 11.18 -2.92 10.24
C SER A 75 12.55 -2.55 10.78
N GLU A 76 12.63 -2.30 12.07
CA GLU A 76 13.89 -1.98 12.71
C GLU A 76 14.56 -3.21 13.26
N GLN A 77 13.79 -4.31 13.36
CA GLN A 77 14.35 -5.54 13.81
C GLN A 77 14.95 -6.23 12.67
N LEU A 78 16.12 -6.65 12.82
CA LEU A 78 16.64 -7.53 11.83
C LEU A 78 16.05 -8.82 12.06
N PRO A 79 15.53 -9.35 11.16
CA PRO A 79 14.88 -10.54 11.28
C PRO A 79 15.72 -11.49 11.43
N PRO A 80 15.74 -12.00 11.86
CA PRO A 80 16.12 -13.06 11.64
C PRO A 80 15.10 -13.76 11.20
N VAL A 81 14.47 -13.70 11.11
CA VAL A 81 13.78 -14.21 10.79
C VAL A 81 13.14 -14.67 10.08
N PRO A 82 12.93 -15.00 10.09
CA PRO A 82 12.34 -15.33 9.50
C PRO A 82 11.34 -15.69 9.00
N LEU A 83 10.98 -15.65 8.76
CA LEU A 83 10.33 -15.77 8.47
C LEU A 83 9.56 -16.47 8.12
N GLU A 84 9.63 -16.85 8.26
CA GLU A 84 9.37 -17.17 8.20
C GLU A 84 8.45 -17.21 7.91
N GLN A 85 8.32 -17.17 7.73
CA GLN A 85 7.88 -16.96 7.65
C GLN A 85 7.27 -17.01 7.06
N GLY A 86 7.29 -17.37 6.73
CA GLY A 86 7.26 -17.15 6.27
C GLY A 86 6.72 -17.23 5.65
N SER A 87 6.68 -17.32 5.53
CA SER A 87 6.72 -17.16 5.07
C SER A 87 6.18 -17.14 4.50
N THR A 88 6.07 -17.21 4.36
CA THR A 88 6.03 -17.04 3.92
C THR A 88 5.59 -17.12 3.46
N ASP A 89 5.51 -17.26 3.46
CA ASP A 89 5.57 -17.19 3.17
C ASP A 89 5.01 -17.12 2.85
N THR A 90 4.76 -17.28 2.73
CA THR A 90 4.72 -17.06 2.62
C THR A 90 4.56 -16.91 2.39
#